data_774d6173cca9fcb7ae397c951dd79599
#
_entry.id   774d6173cca9fcb7ae397c951dd79599
#
_cell.length_a   1.000
_cell.length_b   1.000
_cell.length_c   1.000
_cell.angle_alpha   90.00
_cell.angle_beta   90.00
_cell.angle_gamma   90.00
#
_symmetry.space_group_name_H-M   'P 1'
#
loop_
_entity.id
_entity.type
_entity.pdbx_description
1 polymer ?
#
loop_
_entity_poly.entity_id
_entity_poly.type
_entity_poly.pdbx_seq_one_letter_code
_entity_poly.pdbx_strand_id
1 'polypeptide(L)'
;MSLLGIATSLAHRLVRLQAYVRRELELLRDASRCLTAAKARSSAETRSTAIHEAGHAVVLIALGLAFSAVSIVPDVRAGTNGHVSCAQDDVRANLCMLAREAVYLRYAMVAYAGAEAVRQLIPTHPNPDQGASADKQHAAELIRHRIGGDADSIDLLFSLAKRRCALLVEHYQPEIRALAGTLEAELMLSAAAARRVFMSSLTKRSARLLSFESDPTLNGLAGDEAFRVFLHRLNLPGRAN
;
A
#
# COMPACT_ATOMS: atom_id res chain seq x y z
N MET A 1 -4.80 14.00 53.53
CA MET A 1 -3.88 14.29 52.42
C MET A 1 -3.18 15.60 52.74
N SER A 2 -1.83 15.63 52.66
CA SER A 2 -1.09 16.87 52.96
C SER A 2 -1.19 17.84 51.76
N LEU A 3 -1.18 19.15 52.04
CA LEU A 3 -1.16 20.19 51.01
C LEU A 3 0.00 20.01 50.01
N LEU A 4 1.13 19.45 50.46
CA LEU A 4 2.29 19.12 49.63
C LEU A 4 1.98 18.05 48.62
N GLY A 5 1.21 17.01 48.97
CA GLY A 5 0.79 15.95 48.08
C GLY A 5 -0.17 16.42 46.96
N ILE A 6 -1.01 17.40 47.26
CA ILE A 6 -1.91 18.02 46.29
C ILE A 6 -1.11 18.87 45.30
N ALA A 7 -0.16 19.66 45.78
CA ALA A 7 0.69 20.53 44.95
C ALA A 7 1.55 19.72 43.97
N THR A 8 2.18 18.62 44.43
CA THR A 8 2.97 17.72 43.56
C THR A 8 2.10 17.03 42.51
N SER A 9 0.89 16.61 42.87
CA SER A 9 -0.05 16.00 41.90
C SER A 9 -0.49 17.00 40.84
N LEU A 10 -0.77 18.24 41.19
CA LEU A 10 -1.11 19.31 40.25
C LEU A 10 0.06 19.66 39.32
N ALA A 11 1.28 19.75 39.86
CA ALA A 11 2.48 19.99 39.05
C ALA A 11 2.69 18.88 37.99
N HIS A 12 2.56 17.60 38.34
CA HIS A 12 2.64 16.50 37.40
C HIS A 12 1.55 16.53 36.33
N ARG A 13 0.33 16.91 36.67
CA ARG A 13 -0.77 17.05 35.69
C ARG A 13 -0.50 18.20 34.73
N LEU A 14 0.02 19.32 35.19
CA LEU A 14 0.39 20.47 34.38
C LEU A 14 1.51 20.09 33.37
N VAL A 15 2.54 19.40 33.82
CA VAL A 15 3.63 18.93 32.94
C VAL A 15 3.11 18.01 31.86
N ARG A 16 2.22 17.06 32.21
CA ARG A 16 1.59 16.15 31.19
C ARG A 16 0.72 16.92 30.20
N LEU A 17 -0.06 17.90 30.68
CA LEU A 17 -0.90 18.73 29.82
C LEU A 17 -0.03 19.58 28.89
N GLN A 18 1.05 20.17 29.37
CA GLN A 18 1.99 20.93 28.54
C GLN A 18 2.64 20.03 27.46
N ALA A 19 3.06 18.83 27.82
CA ALA A 19 3.62 17.86 26.87
C ALA A 19 2.59 17.45 25.82
N TYR A 20 1.35 17.22 26.24
CA TYR A 20 0.24 16.90 25.32
C TYR A 20 -0.03 18.05 24.35
N VAL A 21 -0.21 19.28 24.85
CA VAL A 21 -0.45 20.47 24.01
C VAL A 21 0.70 20.71 23.03
N ARG A 22 1.95 20.56 23.51
CA ARG A 22 3.13 20.69 22.63
C ARG A 22 3.08 19.68 21.48
N ARG A 23 2.76 18.42 21.78
CA ARG A 23 2.63 17.35 20.78
C ARG A 23 1.55 17.66 19.75
N GLU A 24 0.38 18.12 20.21
CA GLU A 24 -0.73 18.48 19.31
C GLU A 24 -0.37 19.68 18.40
N LEU A 25 0.32 20.69 18.94
CA LEU A 25 0.81 21.80 18.14
C LEU A 25 1.87 21.39 17.11
N GLU A 26 2.72 20.45 17.44
CA GLU A 26 3.69 19.86 16.48
C GLU A 26 2.97 19.11 15.36
N LEU A 27 1.97 18.29 15.68
CA LEU A 27 1.15 17.59 14.69
C LEU A 27 0.43 18.56 13.75
N LEU A 28 -0.16 19.64 14.29
CA LEU A 28 -0.82 20.67 13.48
C LEU A 28 0.16 21.41 12.55
N ARG A 29 1.37 21.72 13.04
CA ARG A 29 2.41 22.34 12.21
C ARG A 29 2.85 21.43 11.07
N ASP A 30 3.02 20.14 11.35
CA ASP A 30 3.41 19.17 10.32
C ASP A 30 2.30 18.97 9.30
N ALA A 31 1.05 18.84 9.75
CA ALA A 31 -0.10 18.78 8.84
C ALA A 31 -0.16 20.01 7.91
N SER A 32 0.07 21.22 8.47
CA SER A 32 0.13 22.46 7.69
C SER A 32 1.26 22.44 6.67
N ARG A 33 2.46 21.98 7.05
CA ARG A 33 3.60 21.85 6.14
C ARG A 33 3.31 20.85 5.02
N CYS A 34 2.71 19.70 5.34
CA CYS A 34 2.34 18.69 4.37
C CYS A 34 1.31 19.21 3.35
N LEU A 35 0.29 19.93 3.81
CA LEU A 35 -0.71 20.55 2.92
C LEU A 35 -0.11 21.66 2.03
N THR A 36 0.80 22.45 2.60
CA THR A 36 1.51 23.49 1.84
C THR A 36 2.39 22.86 0.76
N ALA A 37 3.13 21.80 1.10
CA ALA A 37 3.94 21.05 0.14
C ALA A 37 3.08 20.41 -0.96
N ALA A 38 1.91 19.86 -0.62
CA ALA A 38 0.98 19.31 -1.61
C ALA A 38 0.51 20.38 -2.62
N LYS A 39 0.17 21.57 -2.13
CA LYS A 39 -0.27 22.69 -2.96
C LYS A 39 0.85 23.31 -3.81
N ALA A 40 2.09 23.18 -3.39
CA ALA A 40 3.24 23.73 -4.12
C ALA A 40 3.69 22.85 -5.30
N ARG A 41 3.15 21.64 -5.45
CA ARG A 41 3.48 20.75 -6.56
C ARG A 41 2.94 21.26 -7.89
N SER A 42 3.67 21.00 -8.95
CA SER A 42 3.14 21.16 -10.30
C SER A 42 1.98 20.18 -10.55
N SER A 43 1.11 20.51 -11.50
CA SER A 43 0.02 19.62 -11.89
C SER A 43 0.51 18.25 -12.39
N ALA A 44 1.67 18.23 -13.07
CA ALA A 44 2.29 16.98 -13.55
C ALA A 44 2.77 16.09 -12.41
N GLU A 45 3.41 16.65 -11.38
CA GLU A 45 3.84 15.91 -10.19
C GLU A 45 2.65 15.41 -9.38
N THR A 46 1.62 16.23 -9.20
CA THR A 46 0.38 15.85 -8.53
C THR A 46 -0.27 14.66 -9.23
N ARG A 47 -0.40 14.74 -10.56
CA ARG A 47 -0.95 13.67 -11.38
C ARG A 47 -0.13 12.39 -11.33
N SER A 48 1.20 12.50 -11.41
CA SER A 48 2.09 11.33 -11.32
C SER A 48 1.98 10.65 -9.97
N THR A 49 1.98 11.42 -8.87
CA THR A 49 1.76 10.89 -7.52
C THR A 49 0.38 10.26 -7.39
N ALA A 50 -0.67 10.90 -7.90
CA ALA A 50 -2.03 10.36 -7.82
C ALA A 50 -2.17 9.02 -8.57
N ILE A 51 -1.56 8.89 -9.75
CA ILE A 51 -1.52 7.63 -10.49
C ILE A 51 -0.73 6.56 -9.74
N HIS A 52 0.40 6.92 -9.12
CA HIS A 52 1.21 6.00 -8.32
C HIS A 52 0.40 5.43 -7.15
N GLU A 53 -0.17 6.28 -6.33
CA GLU A 53 -0.95 5.85 -5.15
C GLU A 53 -2.25 5.14 -5.54
N ALA A 54 -2.91 5.59 -6.62
CA ALA A 54 -4.06 4.87 -7.16
C ALA A 54 -3.70 3.47 -7.67
N GLY A 55 -2.51 3.29 -8.25
CA GLY A 55 -1.99 1.99 -8.65
C GLY A 55 -1.91 1.02 -7.46
N HIS A 56 -1.30 1.46 -6.35
CA HIS A 56 -1.25 0.68 -5.11
C HIS A 56 -2.65 0.33 -4.60
N ALA A 57 -3.52 1.33 -4.48
CA ALA A 57 -4.87 1.14 -3.93
C ALA A 57 -5.73 0.21 -4.79
N VAL A 58 -5.70 0.35 -6.12
CA VAL A 58 -6.46 -0.52 -7.04
C VAL A 58 -5.96 -1.96 -6.98
N VAL A 59 -4.65 -2.18 -6.95
CA VAL A 59 -4.08 -3.54 -6.83
C VAL A 59 -4.42 -4.15 -5.46
N LEU A 60 -4.38 -3.39 -4.35
CA LEU A 60 -4.86 -3.85 -3.05
C LEU A 60 -6.32 -4.30 -3.11
N ILE A 61 -7.19 -3.49 -3.71
CA ILE A 61 -8.62 -3.81 -3.86
C ILE A 61 -8.80 -5.08 -4.71
N ALA A 62 -8.13 -5.16 -5.85
CA ALA A 62 -8.22 -6.30 -6.78
C ALA A 62 -7.73 -7.60 -6.13
N LEU A 63 -6.70 -7.53 -5.28
CA LEU A 63 -6.17 -8.68 -4.55
C LEU A 63 -6.92 -8.99 -3.24
N GLY A 64 -7.98 -8.24 -2.92
CA GLY A 64 -8.75 -8.44 -1.68
C GLY A 64 -7.98 -8.10 -0.40
N LEU A 65 -6.93 -7.27 -0.49
CA LEU A 65 -6.15 -6.85 0.67
C LEU A 65 -6.79 -5.63 1.35
N ALA A 66 -6.76 -5.61 2.69
CA ALA A 66 -7.25 -4.50 3.48
C ALA A 66 -6.21 -3.37 3.53
N PHE A 67 -6.71 -2.14 3.54
CA PHE A 67 -5.97 -0.91 3.80
C PHE A 67 -6.90 0.13 4.42
N SER A 68 -6.38 1.20 5.00
CA SER A 68 -7.16 2.20 5.74
C SER A 68 -7.45 3.44 4.92
N ALA A 69 -6.44 3.93 4.20
CA ALA A 69 -6.54 5.16 3.41
C ALA A 69 -5.51 5.18 2.28
N VAL A 70 -5.76 6.03 1.28
CA VAL A 70 -4.81 6.41 0.23
C VAL A 70 -4.70 7.93 0.19
N SER A 71 -3.48 8.45 0.09
CA SER A 71 -3.21 9.88 0.16
C SER A 71 -2.11 10.29 -0.80
N ILE A 72 -2.27 11.44 -1.43
CA ILE A 72 -1.22 12.13 -2.19
C ILE A 72 -0.65 13.33 -1.42
N VAL A 73 -1.04 13.50 -0.16
CA VAL A 73 -0.42 14.49 0.72
C VAL A 73 0.96 13.99 1.11
N PRO A 74 2.03 14.78 0.91
CA PRO A 74 3.38 14.38 1.30
C PRO A 74 3.46 14.16 2.81
N ASP A 75 4.18 13.11 3.20
CA ASP A 75 4.67 13.02 4.58
C ASP A 75 6.12 13.53 4.61
N VAL A 76 6.27 14.77 5.08
CA VAL A 76 7.58 15.46 5.15
C VAL A 76 8.54 14.74 6.09
N ARG A 77 8.02 14.07 7.13
CA ARG A 77 8.84 13.31 8.10
C ARG A 77 9.33 12.00 7.51
N ALA A 78 8.46 11.30 6.82
CA ALA A 78 8.80 10.05 6.13
C ALA A 78 9.51 10.27 4.80
N GLY A 79 9.53 11.50 4.27
CA GLY A 79 10.12 11.81 2.97
C GLY A 79 9.35 11.21 1.80
N THR A 80 8.05 10.92 1.96
CA THR A 80 7.20 10.33 0.93
C THR A 80 6.31 11.39 0.27
N ASN A 81 6.03 11.19 -1.01
CA ASN A 81 5.16 12.08 -1.78
C ASN A 81 3.67 11.76 -1.66
N GLY A 82 3.36 10.56 -1.25
CA GLY A 82 2.04 10.02 -0.99
C GLY A 82 2.21 8.68 -0.29
N HIS A 83 1.11 8.04 0.05
CA HIS A 83 1.16 6.71 0.68
C HIS A 83 -0.21 6.04 0.67
N VAL A 84 -0.19 4.71 0.68
CA VAL A 84 -1.35 3.90 1.06
C VAL A 84 -1.12 3.39 2.49
N SER A 85 -2.00 3.78 3.41
CA SER A 85 -1.88 3.40 4.82
C SER A 85 -2.53 2.05 5.07
N CYS A 86 -1.79 1.14 5.72
CA CYS A 86 -2.33 -0.10 6.27
C CYS A 86 -2.20 -0.04 7.80
N ALA A 87 -3.31 -0.12 8.53
CA ALA A 87 -3.26 -0.28 9.96
C ALA A 87 -2.67 -1.66 10.33
N GLN A 88 -2.12 -1.80 11.56
CA GLN A 88 -1.60 -3.09 12.00
C GLN A 88 -2.66 -4.20 11.97
N ASP A 89 -3.92 -3.85 12.25
CA ASP A 89 -5.05 -4.79 12.20
C ASP A 89 -5.37 -5.22 10.77
N ASP A 90 -5.22 -4.33 9.77
CA ASP A 90 -5.38 -4.67 8.35
C ASP A 90 -4.31 -5.68 7.91
N VAL A 91 -3.05 -5.48 8.32
CA VAL A 91 -1.96 -6.42 8.02
C VAL A 91 -2.22 -7.78 8.67
N ARG A 92 -2.67 -7.81 9.92
CA ARG A 92 -3.04 -9.05 10.61
C ARG A 92 -4.19 -9.78 9.94
N ALA A 93 -5.25 -9.06 9.56
CA ALA A 93 -6.39 -9.62 8.83
C ALA A 93 -5.94 -10.25 7.51
N ASN A 94 -5.11 -9.56 6.74
CA ASN A 94 -4.56 -10.06 5.49
C ASN A 94 -3.73 -11.34 5.69
N LEU A 95 -2.91 -11.40 6.75
CA LEU A 95 -2.08 -12.56 7.09
C LEU A 95 -2.89 -13.77 7.59
N CYS A 96 -4.07 -13.55 8.17
CA CYS A 96 -4.94 -14.63 8.65
C CYS A 96 -5.81 -15.24 7.55
N MET A 97 -6.15 -14.46 6.51
CA MET A 97 -7.09 -14.87 5.46
C MET A 97 -6.49 -15.72 4.35
N LEU A 98 -5.19 -15.69 4.17
CA LEU A 98 -4.51 -16.31 3.02
C LEU A 98 -3.42 -17.28 3.48
N ALA A 99 -3.12 -18.29 2.67
CA ALA A 99 -1.91 -19.06 2.83
C ALA A 99 -0.70 -18.11 2.81
N ARG A 100 0.26 -18.32 3.73
CA ARG A 100 1.37 -17.38 3.96
C ARG A 100 2.07 -16.96 2.67
N GLU A 101 2.31 -17.91 1.79
CA GLU A 101 3.03 -17.73 0.53
C GLU A 101 2.26 -16.82 -0.45
N ALA A 102 0.94 -17.00 -0.54
CA ALA A 102 0.08 -16.19 -1.39
C ALA A 102 0.05 -14.72 -0.93
N VAL A 103 0.10 -14.48 0.39
CA VAL A 103 0.16 -13.12 0.94
C VAL A 103 1.43 -12.41 0.52
N TYR A 104 2.59 -13.06 0.60
CA TYR A 104 3.86 -12.44 0.25
C TYR A 104 3.95 -12.08 -1.23
N LEU A 105 3.46 -12.96 -2.12
CA LEU A 105 3.37 -12.63 -3.53
C LEU A 105 2.47 -11.40 -3.76
N ARG A 106 1.32 -11.32 -3.08
CA ARG A 106 0.42 -10.18 -3.19
C ARG A 106 1.07 -8.89 -2.70
N TYR A 107 1.75 -8.90 -1.54
CA TYR A 107 2.49 -7.72 -1.07
C TYR A 107 3.62 -7.32 -2.02
N ALA A 108 4.34 -8.28 -2.60
CA ALA A 108 5.34 -8.00 -3.62
C ALA A 108 4.70 -7.37 -4.88
N MET A 109 3.52 -7.84 -5.31
CA MET A 109 2.78 -7.22 -6.41
C MET A 109 2.39 -5.78 -6.09
N VAL A 110 1.88 -5.52 -4.88
CA VAL A 110 1.55 -4.16 -4.42
C VAL A 110 2.77 -3.25 -4.49
N ALA A 111 3.95 -3.71 -4.07
CA ALA A 111 5.18 -2.92 -4.11
C ALA A 111 5.59 -2.44 -5.53
N TYR A 112 5.16 -3.13 -6.57
CA TYR A 112 5.40 -2.71 -7.96
C TYR A 112 4.29 -1.84 -8.54
N ALA A 113 3.10 -1.80 -7.90
CA ALA A 113 1.88 -1.29 -8.52
C ALA A 113 1.94 0.20 -8.86
N GLY A 114 2.50 1.02 -7.96
CA GLY A 114 2.62 2.46 -8.19
C GLY A 114 3.51 2.79 -9.39
N ALA A 115 4.73 2.26 -9.42
CA ALA A 115 5.67 2.47 -10.52
C ALA A 115 5.13 1.93 -11.86
N GLU A 116 4.48 0.78 -11.82
CA GLU A 116 3.91 0.17 -13.03
C GLU A 116 2.73 0.99 -13.55
N ALA A 117 1.88 1.53 -12.67
CA ALA A 117 0.80 2.43 -13.05
C ALA A 117 1.35 3.70 -13.73
N VAL A 118 2.37 4.33 -13.16
CA VAL A 118 3.03 5.50 -13.79
C VAL A 118 3.61 5.13 -15.13
N ARG A 119 4.34 4.02 -15.25
CA ARG A 119 4.97 3.56 -16.50
C ARG A 119 3.95 3.34 -17.63
N GLN A 120 2.80 2.74 -17.32
CA GLN A 120 1.78 2.44 -18.33
C GLN A 120 0.88 3.62 -18.65
N LEU A 121 0.56 4.47 -17.65
CA LEU A 121 -0.41 5.55 -17.82
C LEU A 121 0.21 6.91 -18.15
N ILE A 122 1.51 7.08 -17.89
CA ILE A 122 2.32 8.25 -18.26
C ILE A 122 3.61 7.77 -18.95
N PRO A 123 3.54 7.27 -20.19
CA PRO A 123 4.73 6.71 -20.87
C PRO A 123 5.87 7.71 -21.04
N THR A 124 5.56 9.01 -21.02
CA THR A 124 6.54 10.10 -21.14
C THR A 124 7.18 10.50 -19.79
N HIS A 125 6.81 9.84 -18.68
CA HIS A 125 7.37 10.16 -17.38
C HIS A 125 8.88 9.83 -17.33
N PRO A 126 9.76 10.79 -16.97
CA PRO A 126 11.21 10.61 -17.07
C PRO A 126 11.75 9.54 -16.12
N ASN A 127 11.09 9.34 -14.99
CA ASN A 127 11.50 8.36 -13.97
C ASN A 127 10.28 7.70 -13.32
N PRO A 128 9.65 6.70 -13.95
CA PRO A 128 8.48 6.02 -13.39
C PRO A 128 8.78 5.21 -12.13
N ASP A 129 10.04 4.88 -11.86
CA ASP A 129 10.49 4.17 -10.66
C ASP A 129 10.76 5.10 -9.47
N GLN A 130 10.55 6.41 -9.61
CA GLN A 130 10.69 7.34 -8.50
C GLN A 130 9.71 7.00 -7.37
N GLY A 131 10.23 6.78 -6.17
CA GLY A 131 9.46 6.31 -5.01
C GLY A 131 9.36 4.78 -4.87
N ALA A 132 9.41 4.04 -5.97
CA ALA A 132 9.25 2.59 -5.96
C ALA A 132 10.37 1.82 -5.21
N SER A 133 11.53 2.44 -4.99
CA SER A 133 12.62 1.81 -4.24
C SER A 133 12.24 1.57 -2.78
N ALA A 134 11.57 2.51 -2.14
CA ALA A 134 11.08 2.37 -0.76
C ALA A 134 10.03 1.27 -0.64
N ASP A 135 9.07 1.21 -1.58
CA ASP A 135 8.04 0.18 -1.61
C ASP A 135 8.63 -1.22 -1.77
N LYS A 136 9.60 -1.36 -2.69
CA LYS A 136 10.30 -2.63 -2.92
C LYS A 136 11.16 -3.04 -1.73
N GLN A 137 11.85 -2.09 -1.09
CA GLN A 137 12.65 -2.35 0.09
C GLN A 137 11.77 -2.82 1.24
N HIS A 138 10.67 -2.13 1.51
CA HIS A 138 9.73 -2.51 2.55
C HIS A 138 9.15 -3.91 2.33
N ALA A 139 8.72 -4.22 1.09
CA ALA A 139 8.25 -5.56 0.74
C ALA A 139 9.36 -6.62 0.90
N ALA A 140 10.60 -6.31 0.50
CA ALA A 140 11.73 -7.23 0.63
C ALA A 140 12.07 -7.51 2.10
N GLU A 141 12.04 -6.50 2.97
CA GLU A 141 12.24 -6.66 4.41
C GLU A 141 11.16 -7.55 5.04
N LEU A 142 9.88 -7.29 4.71
CA LEU A 142 8.76 -8.11 5.16
C LEU A 142 8.92 -9.58 4.76
N ILE A 143 9.28 -9.82 3.51
CA ILE A 143 9.44 -11.16 2.94
C ILE A 143 10.63 -11.87 3.57
N ARG A 144 11.82 -11.25 3.63
CA ARG A 144 13.03 -11.86 4.25
C ARG A 144 12.80 -12.22 5.70
N HIS A 145 12.17 -11.32 6.45
CA HIS A 145 11.93 -11.55 7.89
C HIS A 145 10.97 -12.70 8.16
N ARG A 146 10.07 -13.01 7.23
CA ARG A 146 8.99 -13.97 7.42
C ARG A 146 9.20 -15.31 6.72
N ILE A 147 9.84 -15.32 5.57
CA ILE A 147 10.05 -16.54 4.77
C ILE A 147 11.42 -17.14 5.04
N GLY A 148 12.43 -16.34 5.38
CA GLY A 148 13.79 -16.83 5.63
C GLY A 148 14.43 -17.45 4.39
N GLY A 149 13.97 -17.09 3.18
CA GLY A 149 14.44 -17.65 1.91
C GLY A 149 15.82 -17.15 1.50
N ASP A 150 16.47 -17.93 0.65
CA ASP A 150 17.69 -17.50 -0.03
C ASP A 150 17.39 -16.34 -1.01
N ALA A 151 18.44 -15.63 -1.43
CA ALA A 151 18.32 -14.47 -2.30
C ALA A 151 17.67 -14.79 -3.64
N ASP A 152 18.01 -15.95 -4.23
CA ASP A 152 17.53 -16.36 -5.55
C ASP A 152 16.00 -16.61 -5.52
N SER A 153 15.51 -17.22 -4.45
CA SER A 153 14.08 -17.46 -4.24
C SER A 153 13.31 -16.15 -4.07
N ILE A 154 13.89 -15.19 -3.36
CA ILE A 154 13.30 -13.86 -3.20
C ILE A 154 13.26 -13.12 -4.53
N ASP A 155 14.33 -13.16 -5.32
CA ASP A 155 14.39 -12.51 -6.64
C ASP A 155 13.40 -13.14 -7.62
N LEU A 156 13.22 -14.46 -7.58
CA LEU A 156 12.21 -15.15 -8.39
C LEU A 156 10.79 -14.71 -8.00
N LEU A 157 10.50 -14.60 -6.69
CA LEU A 157 9.22 -14.07 -6.20
C LEU A 157 8.95 -12.66 -6.72
N PHE A 158 9.94 -11.77 -6.63
CA PHE A 158 9.81 -10.40 -7.13
C PHE A 158 9.64 -10.34 -8.65
N SER A 159 10.34 -11.18 -9.40
CA SER A 159 10.20 -11.26 -10.85
C SER A 159 8.78 -11.70 -11.26
N LEU A 160 8.23 -12.70 -10.58
CA LEU A 160 6.86 -13.15 -10.79
C LEU A 160 5.84 -12.06 -10.38
N ALA A 161 6.05 -11.45 -9.22
CA ALA A 161 5.21 -10.37 -8.72
C ALA A 161 5.15 -9.19 -9.68
N LYS A 162 6.30 -8.75 -10.20
CA LYS A 162 6.40 -7.67 -11.19
C LYS A 162 5.60 -7.97 -12.44
N ARG A 163 5.76 -9.17 -12.99
CA ARG A 163 5.04 -9.58 -14.22
C ARG A 163 3.52 -9.62 -14.01
N ARG A 164 3.06 -10.21 -12.90
CA ARG A 164 1.63 -10.28 -12.57
C ARG A 164 1.06 -8.89 -12.27
N CYS A 165 1.79 -8.06 -11.56
CA CYS A 165 1.39 -6.68 -11.29
C CYS A 165 1.20 -5.90 -12.60
N ALA A 166 2.12 -6.03 -13.57
CA ALA A 166 1.99 -5.35 -14.86
C ALA A 166 0.68 -5.72 -15.59
N LEU A 167 0.31 -7.00 -15.57
CA LEU A 167 -0.96 -7.47 -16.15
C LEU A 167 -2.19 -6.92 -15.40
N LEU A 168 -2.15 -6.86 -14.06
CA LEU A 168 -3.24 -6.27 -13.28
C LEU A 168 -3.39 -4.78 -13.57
N VAL A 169 -2.28 -4.03 -13.59
CA VAL A 169 -2.28 -2.60 -13.90
C VAL A 169 -2.83 -2.35 -15.30
N GLU A 170 -2.38 -3.13 -16.30
CA GLU A 170 -2.90 -3.05 -17.68
C GLU A 170 -4.42 -3.27 -17.71
N HIS A 171 -4.89 -4.23 -16.94
CA HIS A 171 -6.30 -4.60 -16.91
C HIS A 171 -7.17 -3.53 -16.24
N TYR A 172 -6.68 -2.92 -15.16
CA TYR A 172 -7.41 -1.95 -14.35
C TYR A 172 -7.05 -0.49 -14.64
N GLN A 173 -6.49 -0.17 -15.81
CA GLN A 173 -6.15 1.22 -16.20
C GLN A 173 -7.31 2.21 -16.05
N PRO A 174 -8.56 1.91 -16.45
CA PRO A 174 -9.69 2.83 -16.28
C PRO A 174 -9.96 3.15 -14.80
N GLU A 175 -9.91 2.13 -13.95
CA GLU A 175 -10.14 2.24 -12.52
C GLU A 175 -9.03 3.04 -11.81
N ILE A 176 -7.77 2.82 -12.23
CA ILE A 176 -6.62 3.60 -11.74
C ILE A 176 -6.78 5.07 -12.13
N ARG A 177 -7.18 5.37 -13.38
CA ARG A 177 -7.40 6.77 -13.83
C ARG A 177 -8.54 7.43 -13.05
N ALA A 178 -9.65 6.71 -12.80
CA ALA A 178 -10.78 7.24 -12.05
C ALA A 178 -10.40 7.55 -10.61
N LEU A 179 -9.67 6.64 -9.95
CA LEU A 179 -9.21 6.83 -8.58
C LEU A 179 -8.18 7.97 -8.49
N ALA A 180 -7.23 8.04 -9.43
CA ALA A 180 -6.25 9.11 -9.50
C ALA A 180 -6.92 10.48 -9.66
N GLY A 181 -7.91 10.61 -10.56
CA GLY A 181 -8.66 11.86 -10.72
C GLY A 181 -9.39 12.29 -9.46
N THR A 182 -9.92 11.33 -8.69
CA THR A 182 -10.53 11.63 -7.39
C THR A 182 -9.48 12.06 -6.36
N LEU A 183 -8.30 11.43 -6.35
CA LEU A 183 -7.20 11.83 -5.46
C LEU A 183 -6.62 13.21 -5.79
N GLU A 184 -6.57 13.59 -7.07
CA GLU A 184 -6.16 14.94 -7.47
C GLU A 184 -7.11 16.02 -6.90
N ALA A 185 -8.41 15.71 -6.78
CA ALA A 185 -9.41 16.61 -6.24
C ALA A 185 -9.47 16.62 -4.71
N GLU A 186 -9.42 15.45 -4.07
CA GLU A 186 -9.68 15.29 -2.63
C GLU A 186 -8.41 15.14 -1.79
N LEU A 187 -7.25 14.90 -2.42
CA LEU A 187 -5.93 14.68 -1.83
C LEU A 187 -5.82 13.41 -0.97
N MET A 188 -6.90 12.95 -0.37
CA MET A 188 -6.92 11.75 0.47
C MET A 188 -8.30 11.08 0.42
N LEU A 189 -8.31 9.76 0.38
CA LEU A 189 -9.51 8.94 0.41
C LEU A 189 -9.40 7.85 1.48
N SER A 190 -10.49 7.62 2.21
CA SER A 190 -10.60 6.40 3.01
C SER A 190 -10.69 5.16 2.11
N ALA A 191 -10.32 3.99 2.62
CA ALA A 191 -10.45 2.74 1.87
C ALA A 191 -11.87 2.51 1.35
N ALA A 192 -12.90 2.88 2.14
CA ALA A 192 -14.29 2.77 1.73
C ALA A 192 -14.62 3.71 0.55
N ALA A 193 -14.10 4.93 0.54
CA ALA A 193 -14.26 5.88 -0.57
C ALA A 193 -13.52 5.37 -1.81
N ALA A 194 -12.28 4.94 -1.67
CA ALA A 194 -11.49 4.38 -2.77
C ALA A 194 -12.18 3.15 -3.41
N ARG A 195 -12.73 2.24 -2.58
CA ARG A 195 -13.50 1.09 -3.08
C ARG A 195 -14.77 1.52 -3.82
N ARG A 196 -15.49 2.53 -3.37
CA ARG A 196 -16.67 3.05 -4.10
C ARG A 196 -16.28 3.60 -5.48
N VAL A 197 -15.20 4.39 -5.56
CA VAL A 197 -14.69 4.89 -6.85
C VAL A 197 -14.30 3.74 -7.76
N PHE A 198 -13.53 2.77 -7.26
CA PHE A 198 -13.15 1.57 -7.99
C PHE A 198 -14.38 0.81 -8.53
N MET A 199 -15.36 0.50 -7.67
CA MET A 199 -16.57 -0.24 -8.06
C MET A 199 -17.43 0.52 -9.07
N SER A 200 -17.52 1.85 -8.97
CA SER A 200 -18.27 2.68 -9.92
C SER A 200 -17.62 2.79 -11.29
N SER A 201 -16.31 2.61 -11.37
CA SER A 201 -15.52 2.67 -12.60
C SER A 201 -15.32 1.31 -13.27
N LEU A 202 -15.76 0.20 -12.62
CA LEU A 202 -15.57 -1.15 -13.16
C LEU A 202 -16.19 -1.33 -14.53
N THR A 203 -15.36 -1.73 -15.49
CA THR A 203 -15.82 -2.20 -16.79
C THR A 203 -16.31 -3.64 -16.71
N LYS A 204 -17.08 -4.11 -17.72
CA LYS A 204 -17.47 -5.52 -17.81
C LYS A 204 -16.25 -6.47 -17.84
N ARG A 205 -15.15 -6.04 -18.45
CA ARG A 205 -13.89 -6.78 -18.52
C ARG A 205 -13.25 -6.86 -17.13
N SER A 206 -13.13 -5.74 -16.45
CA SER A 206 -12.52 -5.64 -15.11
C SER A 206 -13.33 -6.41 -14.05
N ALA A 207 -14.66 -6.36 -14.14
CA ALA A 207 -15.53 -7.10 -13.21
C ALA A 207 -15.34 -8.63 -13.31
N ARG A 208 -15.09 -9.16 -14.52
CA ARG A 208 -14.82 -10.60 -14.70
C ARG A 208 -13.48 -11.00 -14.07
N LEU A 209 -12.45 -10.19 -14.22
CA LEU A 209 -11.14 -10.48 -13.60
C LEU A 209 -11.22 -10.38 -12.09
N LEU A 210 -11.92 -9.37 -11.57
CA LEU A 210 -12.09 -9.19 -10.12
C LEU A 210 -12.76 -10.42 -9.48
N SER A 211 -13.80 -10.98 -10.12
CA SER A 211 -14.47 -12.19 -9.61
C SER A 211 -13.52 -13.41 -9.61
N PHE A 212 -12.64 -13.51 -10.60
CA PHE A 212 -11.64 -14.57 -10.68
C PHE A 212 -10.54 -14.41 -9.62
N GLU A 213 -9.98 -13.22 -9.49
CA GLU A 213 -8.89 -12.93 -8.53
C GLU A 213 -9.37 -12.96 -7.06
N SER A 214 -10.67 -12.70 -6.83
CA SER A 214 -11.28 -12.70 -5.49
C SER A 214 -11.78 -14.07 -5.06
N ASP A 215 -11.87 -15.05 -5.96
CA ASP A 215 -12.29 -16.41 -5.63
C ASP A 215 -11.15 -17.13 -4.89
N PRO A 216 -11.32 -17.46 -3.60
CA PRO A 216 -10.30 -18.16 -2.83
C PRO A 216 -10.01 -19.58 -3.34
N THR A 217 -10.94 -20.20 -4.09
CA THR A 217 -10.77 -21.53 -4.69
C THR A 217 -9.97 -21.46 -5.99
N LEU A 218 -10.09 -20.35 -6.72
CA LEU A 218 -9.36 -20.04 -7.96
C LEU A 218 -8.03 -19.30 -7.68
N ASN A 219 -7.80 -18.89 -6.45
CA ASN A 219 -6.48 -18.47 -5.97
C ASN A 219 -5.45 -19.63 -5.98
N GLY A 220 -5.75 -20.62 -6.78
CA GLY A 220 -4.94 -21.75 -7.12
C GLY A 220 -3.63 -21.40 -7.82
N LEU A 221 -2.83 -20.53 -7.19
CA LEU A 221 -1.38 -20.58 -7.33
C LEU A 221 -0.86 -22.01 -7.02
N ALA A 222 -1.64 -22.78 -6.26
CA ALA A 222 -1.41 -24.21 -6.06
C ALA A 222 -1.53 -25.06 -7.34
N GLY A 223 -2.14 -24.55 -8.40
CA GLY A 223 -2.22 -25.21 -9.71
C GLY A 223 -1.12 -24.79 -10.68
N ASP A 224 -0.42 -23.71 -10.42
CA ASP A 224 0.68 -23.24 -11.27
C ASP A 224 1.95 -24.05 -10.94
N GLU A 225 2.40 -24.86 -11.91
CA GLU A 225 3.60 -25.69 -11.76
C GLU A 225 4.84 -24.86 -11.39
N ALA A 226 4.95 -23.65 -11.94
CA ALA A 226 6.03 -22.70 -11.62
C ALA A 226 6.00 -22.29 -10.14
N PHE A 227 4.81 -22.15 -9.54
CA PHE A 227 4.66 -21.82 -8.13
C PHE A 227 4.93 -23.03 -7.22
N ARG A 228 4.56 -24.24 -7.62
CA ARG A 228 4.93 -25.47 -6.90
C ARG A 228 6.44 -25.68 -6.88
N VAL A 229 7.11 -25.47 -8.01
CA VAL A 229 8.57 -25.52 -8.10
C VAL A 229 9.22 -24.44 -7.22
N PHE A 230 8.64 -23.24 -7.19
CA PHE A 230 9.07 -22.15 -6.30
C PHE A 230 8.92 -22.53 -4.82
N LEU A 231 7.77 -23.05 -4.39
CA LEU A 231 7.55 -23.50 -3.01
C LEU A 231 8.51 -24.64 -2.61
N HIS A 232 8.78 -25.55 -3.53
CA HIS A 232 9.74 -26.64 -3.32
C HIS A 232 11.17 -26.15 -3.10
N ARG A 233 11.57 -25.10 -3.84
CA ARG A 233 12.89 -24.45 -3.68
C ARG A 233 13.02 -23.69 -2.36
N LEU A 234 11.91 -23.12 -1.84
CA LEU A 234 11.89 -22.46 -0.54
C LEU A 234 11.97 -23.42 0.66
N ASN A 235 12.01 -24.73 0.41
CA ASN A 235 12.01 -25.76 1.48
C ASN A 235 10.86 -25.58 2.50
N LEU A 236 9.78 -24.95 2.07
CA LEU A 236 8.59 -24.79 2.91
C LEU A 236 7.84 -26.12 2.93
N PRO A 237 7.55 -26.69 4.11
CA PRO A 237 6.85 -27.95 4.20
C PRO A 237 5.46 -27.77 3.54
N GLY A 238 5.29 -28.38 2.37
CA GLY A 238 3.99 -28.56 1.76
C GLY A 238 3.11 -29.25 2.79
N ARG A 239 2.00 -28.66 3.20
CA ARG A 239 0.99 -29.40 3.95
C ARG A 239 0.52 -30.52 3.04
N ALA A 240 0.96 -31.75 3.31
CA ALA A 240 0.25 -32.92 2.85
C ALA A 240 -1.18 -32.85 3.42
N ASN A 241 -2.16 -32.94 2.53
CA ASN A 241 -3.56 -33.12 2.88
C ASN A 241 -3.74 -34.41 3.68
#